data_f7b949b16bf9194be378c2ed1557bfea
#
_entry.id   f7b949b16bf9194be378c2ed1557bfea
#
_cell.length_a   1.000
_cell.length_b   1.000
_cell.length_c   1.000
_cell.angle_alpha   90.00
_cell.angle_beta   90.00
_cell.angle_gamma   90.00
#
_symmetry.space_group_name_H-M   'P 1'
#
loop_
_entity.id
_entity.type
_entity.pdbx_description
1 polymer ?
#
loop_
_entity_poly.entity_id
_entity_poly.type
_entity_poly.pdbx_seq_one_letter_code
_entity_poly.pdbx_strand_id
1 'polypeptide(L)'
;VTTRALRESTQINGVREYIYGDRISRIHWNATAKTGIWKSKEFERESLPKTVVMLDRCRTHYRGAAHFELAVSVAASLLEYGQRQQLAMGLLSVGKEAVYLEPGKLSSHYRRMQHHLIGAEADGSHPIQRVLQERVRHFDPGCFFVIVSPLADERMYQALRWIQLRQTNPCLVAVDAGLDRQAAGEWQRRLRARGIVFYAVDRLEQLPDALGGGAR
;
A
#
# COMPACT_ATOMS: atom_id res chain seq x y z
N VAL A 1 4.92 -5.88 -10.21
CA VAL A 1 5.62 -4.78 -9.49
C VAL A 1 7.09 -4.97 -9.80
N THR A 2 7.58 -4.23 -10.80
CA THR A 2 8.99 -4.24 -11.18
C THR A 2 9.78 -3.76 -9.97
N THR A 3 10.63 -4.61 -9.45
CA THR A 3 11.70 -4.23 -8.52
C THR A 3 12.61 -3.28 -9.29
N ARG A 4 12.26 -2.01 -9.32
CA ARG A 4 13.18 -0.97 -9.76
C ARG A 4 14.30 -1.01 -8.73
N ALA A 5 15.45 -1.54 -9.13
CA ALA A 5 16.68 -1.47 -8.36
C ALA A 5 16.72 -0.08 -7.72
N LEU A 6 17.03 -0.04 -6.43
CA LEU A 6 17.28 1.17 -5.66
C LEU A 6 18.20 2.08 -6.49
N ARG A 7 17.61 2.93 -7.32
CA ARG A 7 18.31 4.07 -7.88
C ARG A 7 18.54 4.98 -6.68
N GLU A 8 19.79 5.10 -6.27
CA GLU A 8 20.17 6.22 -5.42
C GLU A 8 19.54 7.45 -6.07
N SER A 9 18.64 8.11 -5.35
CA SER A 9 18.06 9.36 -5.83
C SER A 9 19.20 10.26 -6.24
N THR A 10 19.20 10.70 -7.49
CA THR A 10 20.18 11.66 -8.00
C THR A 10 19.83 13.08 -7.55
N GLN A 11 18.73 13.25 -6.83
CA GLN A 11 18.31 14.54 -6.35
C GLN A 11 19.04 14.88 -5.04
N ILE A 12 19.87 15.92 -5.11
CA ILE A 12 20.59 16.45 -3.96
C ILE A 12 19.58 17.24 -3.13
N ASN A 13 19.26 16.75 -1.93
CA ASN A 13 18.31 17.38 -1.02
C ASN A 13 18.97 18.37 -0.07
N GLY A 14 20.31 18.26 0.11
CA GLY A 14 21.06 19.13 1.00
C GLY A 14 22.57 18.96 0.86
N VAL A 15 23.28 19.80 1.60
CA VAL A 15 24.73 19.77 1.71
C VAL A 15 25.06 19.84 3.20
N ARG A 16 25.70 18.79 3.74
CA ARG A 16 26.21 18.75 5.12
C ARG A 16 27.73 18.76 5.17
N GLU A 17 28.30 18.89 6.32
CA GLU A 17 29.74 18.71 6.50
C GLU A 17 30.16 17.26 6.23
N TYR A 18 31.32 17.11 5.62
CA TYR A 18 31.94 15.82 5.38
C TYR A 18 32.28 15.15 6.73
N ILE A 19 31.90 13.89 6.86
CA ILE A 19 32.24 13.06 8.01
C ILE A 19 33.23 11.97 7.53
N TYR A 20 34.22 11.67 8.31
CA TYR A 20 35.19 10.62 8.00
C TYR A 20 34.47 9.28 7.71
N GLY A 21 34.68 8.71 6.51
CA GLY A 21 33.97 7.53 6.01
C GLY A 21 32.98 7.83 4.89
N ASP A 22 32.66 9.08 4.61
CA ASP A 22 31.85 9.44 3.44
C ASP A 22 32.61 9.12 2.14
N ARG A 23 31.91 8.59 1.14
CA ARG A 23 32.52 8.33 -0.17
C ARG A 23 32.96 9.63 -0.84
N ILE A 24 34.16 9.69 -1.38
CA ILE A 24 34.73 10.86 -2.09
C ILE A 24 33.82 11.32 -3.24
N SER A 25 33.12 10.39 -3.93
CA SER A 25 32.16 10.69 -4.98
C SER A 25 30.96 11.53 -4.51
N ARG A 26 30.72 11.59 -3.20
CA ARG A 26 29.64 12.37 -2.59
C ARG A 26 30.06 13.79 -2.21
N ILE A 27 31.33 14.17 -2.40
CA ILE A 27 31.78 15.52 -2.09
C ILE A 27 31.08 16.52 -3.01
N HIS A 28 30.56 17.59 -2.41
CA HIS A 28 29.96 18.71 -3.12
C HIS A 28 31.02 19.78 -3.39
N TRP A 29 31.80 19.60 -4.45
CA TRP A 29 32.97 20.42 -4.76
C TRP A 29 32.70 21.93 -4.77
N ASN A 30 31.56 22.37 -5.35
CA ASN A 30 31.21 23.79 -5.38
C ASN A 30 30.97 24.39 -3.98
N ALA A 31 30.33 23.64 -3.07
CA ALA A 31 30.10 24.10 -1.70
C ALA A 31 31.39 24.07 -0.89
N THR A 32 32.23 23.03 -1.10
CA THR A 32 33.56 22.92 -0.49
C THR A 32 34.44 24.08 -0.90
N ALA A 33 34.49 24.44 -2.20
CA ALA A 33 35.28 25.56 -2.69
C ALA A 33 34.83 26.92 -2.14
N LYS A 34 33.52 27.10 -1.93
CA LYS A 34 32.95 28.35 -1.37
C LYS A 34 33.23 28.53 0.12
N THR A 35 33.21 27.42 0.88
CA THR A 35 33.31 27.49 2.36
C THR A 35 34.66 27.14 2.91
N GLY A 36 35.56 26.56 2.10
CA GLY A 36 36.84 26.03 2.55
C GLY A 36 36.77 24.78 3.41
N ILE A 37 35.54 24.30 3.72
CA ILE A 37 35.28 23.13 4.54
C ILE A 37 34.70 22.04 3.63
N TRP A 38 35.17 20.82 3.79
CA TRP A 38 34.65 19.68 3.00
C TRP A 38 33.16 19.46 3.23
N LYS A 39 32.39 19.52 2.17
CA LYS A 39 30.95 19.36 2.17
C LYS A 39 30.57 18.11 1.40
N SER A 40 29.67 17.30 1.95
CA SER A 40 29.13 16.10 1.34
C SER A 40 27.71 16.35 0.85
N LYS A 41 27.39 15.82 -0.35
CA LYS A 41 26.03 15.83 -0.90
C LYS A 41 25.14 14.94 -0.04
N GLU A 42 24.07 15.48 0.46
CA GLU A 42 23.02 14.72 1.12
C GLU A 42 21.98 14.36 0.07
N PHE A 43 21.91 13.07 -0.26
CA PHE A 43 20.89 12.55 -1.16
C PHE A 43 19.66 12.20 -0.35
N GLU A 44 18.49 12.55 -0.86
CA GLU A 44 17.25 12.03 -0.32
C GLU A 44 17.31 10.50 -0.44
N ARG A 45 17.32 9.80 0.70
CA ARG A 45 17.03 8.37 0.65
C ARG A 45 15.58 8.27 0.23
N GLU A 46 15.32 7.87 -1.03
CA GLU A 46 14.00 7.37 -1.40
C GLU A 46 13.66 6.26 -0.40
N SER A 47 12.96 6.64 0.66
CA SER A 47 12.35 5.63 1.51
C SER A 47 11.35 4.89 0.62
N LEU A 48 11.49 3.57 0.52
CA LEU A 48 10.50 2.76 -0.19
C LEU A 48 9.12 3.19 0.28
N PRO A 49 8.20 3.45 -0.66
CA PRO A 49 6.90 4.01 -0.31
C PRO A 49 6.20 3.10 0.71
N LYS A 50 5.64 3.71 1.73
CA LYS A 50 4.85 3.02 2.74
C LYS A 50 3.64 2.39 2.06
N THR A 51 3.28 1.18 2.47
CA THR A 51 2.12 0.46 1.95
C THR A 51 1.17 0.14 3.09
N VAL A 52 -0.08 0.53 2.96
CA VAL A 52 -1.14 0.19 3.90
C VAL A 52 -2.11 -0.77 3.22
N VAL A 53 -2.27 -1.95 3.79
CA VAL A 53 -3.32 -2.89 3.42
C VAL A 53 -4.56 -2.54 4.24
N MET A 54 -5.68 -2.28 3.57
CA MET A 54 -6.95 -2.05 4.21
C MET A 54 -7.83 -3.30 4.03
N LEU A 55 -8.26 -3.88 5.15
CA LEU A 55 -9.23 -4.97 5.17
C LEU A 55 -10.63 -4.41 5.49
N ASP A 56 -11.54 -4.57 4.56
CA ASP A 56 -12.97 -4.31 4.76
C ASP A 56 -13.59 -5.43 5.60
N ARG A 57 -14.15 -5.09 6.77
CA ARG A 57 -14.81 -6.04 7.66
C ARG A 57 -16.31 -5.78 7.79
N CYS A 58 -16.89 -5.03 6.84
CA CYS A 58 -18.32 -4.78 6.85
C CYS A 58 -19.10 -6.07 6.58
N ARG A 59 -19.89 -6.52 7.56
CA ARG A 59 -20.58 -7.81 7.51
C ARG A 59 -21.49 -7.96 6.29
N THR A 60 -22.16 -6.89 5.90
CA THR A 60 -23.13 -6.91 4.78
C THR A 60 -22.48 -7.04 3.41
N HIS A 61 -21.16 -6.88 3.32
CA HIS A 61 -20.41 -7.02 2.08
C HIS A 61 -20.05 -8.49 1.77
N TYR A 62 -20.13 -9.37 2.76
CA TYR A 62 -19.75 -10.77 2.63
C TYR A 62 -20.96 -11.70 2.60
N ARG A 63 -20.89 -12.73 1.74
CA ARG A 63 -21.94 -13.75 1.61
C ARG A 63 -21.89 -14.81 2.72
N GLY A 64 -20.83 -14.87 3.49
CA GLY A 64 -20.63 -15.82 4.57
C GLY A 64 -19.19 -15.85 5.07
N ALA A 65 -18.93 -16.71 6.05
CA ALA A 65 -17.62 -16.82 6.70
C ALA A 65 -16.48 -17.15 5.72
N ALA A 66 -16.66 -18.13 4.84
CA ALA A 66 -15.65 -18.52 3.87
C ALA A 66 -15.24 -17.36 2.92
N HIS A 67 -16.20 -16.51 2.55
CA HIS A 67 -15.92 -15.33 1.73
C HIS A 67 -15.10 -14.29 2.49
N PHE A 68 -15.36 -14.09 3.78
CA PHE A 68 -14.56 -13.21 4.63
C PHE A 68 -13.15 -13.79 4.86
N GLU A 69 -13.04 -15.09 5.12
CA GLU A 69 -11.75 -15.78 5.28
C GLU A 69 -10.85 -15.64 4.05
N LEU A 70 -11.43 -15.65 2.84
CA LEU A 70 -10.68 -15.36 1.63
C LEU A 70 -10.08 -13.94 1.67
N ALA A 71 -10.87 -12.94 2.08
CA ALA A 71 -10.38 -11.56 2.20
C ALA A 71 -9.27 -11.43 3.25
N VAL A 72 -9.41 -12.09 4.41
CA VAL A 72 -8.36 -12.14 5.45
C VAL A 72 -7.09 -12.79 4.91
N SER A 73 -7.23 -13.92 4.20
CA SER A 73 -6.11 -14.65 3.59
C SER A 73 -5.38 -13.81 2.54
N VAL A 74 -6.11 -13.08 1.72
CA VAL A 74 -5.55 -12.14 0.75
C VAL A 74 -4.79 -11.02 1.45
N ALA A 75 -5.37 -10.41 2.48
CA ALA A 75 -4.71 -9.36 3.25
C ALA A 75 -3.42 -9.87 3.94
N ALA A 76 -3.46 -11.07 4.55
CA ALA A 76 -2.30 -11.69 5.16
C ALA A 76 -1.19 -11.97 4.15
N SER A 77 -1.53 -12.49 2.97
CA SER A 77 -0.57 -12.78 1.90
C SER A 77 0.09 -11.51 1.33
N LEU A 78 -0.67 -10.41 1.21
CA LEU A 78 -0.13 -9.11 0.82
C LEU A 78 0.87 -8.56 1.84
N LEU A 79 0.56 -8.67 3.13
CA LEU A 79 1.45 -8.26 4.22
C LEU A 79 2.72 -9.11 4.26
N GLU A 80 2.59 -10.44 4.09
CA GLU A 80 3.72 -11.35 4.03
C GLU A 80 4.62 -11.07 2.82
N TYR A 81 4.03 -10.87 1.65
CA TYR A 81 4.78 -10.47 0.45
C TYR A 81 5.56 -9.18 0.68
N GLY A 82 4.90 -8.15 1.23
CA GLY A 82 5.55 -6.88 1.53
C GLY A 82 6.69 -7.03 2.54
N GLN A 83 6.53 -7.87 3.58
CA GLN A 83 7.59 -8.16 4.54
C GLN A 83 8.79 -8.83 3.86
N ARG A 84 8.57 -9.84 3.01
CA ARG A 84 9.64 -10.52 2.26
C ARG A 84 10.39 -9.55 1.34
N GLN A 85 9.70 -8.54 0.79
CA GLN A 85 10.28 -7.48 -0.04
C GLN A 85 10.86 -6.30 0.78
N GLN A 86 10.90 -6.40 2.10
CA GLN A 86 11.40 -5.36 3.01
C GLN A 86 10.67 -4.02 2.86
N LEU A 87 9.39 -4.05 2.45
CA LEU A 87 8.53 -2.87 2.37
C LEU A 87 8.06 -2.45 3.77
N ALA A 88 7.82 -1.15 3.96
CA ALA A 88 7.16 -0.67 5.17
C ALA A 88 5.65 -0.95 5.06
N MET A 89 5.19 -2.02 5.70
CA MET A 89 3.80 -2.47 5.65
C MET A 89 3.01 -2.00 6.86
N GLY A 90 1.79 -1.54 6.62
CA GLY A 90 0.80 -1.20 7.64
C GLY A 90 -0.54 -1.90 7.37
N LEU A 91 -1.41 -1.92 8.36
CA LEU A 91 -2.75 -2.51 8.28
C LEU A 91 -3.79 -1.53 8.80
N LEU A 92 -4.83 -1.28 8.00
CA LEU A 92 -6.06 -0.64 8.42
C LEU A 92 -7.20 -1.67 8.36
N SER A 93 -7.65 -2.14 9.49
CA SER A 93 -8.74 -3.12 9.60
C SER A 93 -10.01 -2.40 10.00
N VAL A 94 -11.03 -2.42 9.12
CA VAL A 94 -12.25 -1.61 9.24
C VAL A 94 -13.44 -2.50 9.57
N GLY A 95 -13.74 -2.62 10.87
CA GLY A 95 -14.89 -3.32 11.42
C GLY A 95 -15.76 -2.41 12.27
N LYS A 96 -16.38 -2.98 13.31
CA LYS A 96 -17.08 -2.22 14.35
C LYS A 96 -16.18 -1.15 14.94
N GLU A 97 -14.94 -1.51 15.20
CA GLU A 97 -13.85 -0.61 15.52
C GLU A 97 -12.79 -0.65 14.41
N ALA A 98 -12.28 0.52 14.03
CA ALA A 98 -11.19 0.60 13.08
C ALA A 98 -9.85 0.51 13.81
N VAL A 99 -9.06 -0.51 13.48
CA VAL A 99 -7.72 -0.71 14.00
C VAL A 99 -6.70 -0.28 12.94
N TYR A 100 -5.83 0.65 13.29
CA TYR A 100 -4.74 1.10 12.44
C TYR A 100 -3.38 0.74 13.05
N LEU A 101 -2.62 -0.05 12.33
CA LEU A 101 -1.23 -0.37 12.61
C LEU A 101 -0.36 0.32 11.56
N GLU A 102 0.40 1.32 12.00
CA GLU A 102 1.23 2.16 11.13
C GLU A 102 2.24 1.34 10.31
N PRO A 103 2.65 1.82 9.11
CA PRO A 103 3.64 1.13 8.31
C PRO A 103 4.99 0.97 9.02
N GLY A 104 5.51 -0.25 9.07
CA GLY A 104 6.80 -0.59 9.67
C GLY A 104 7.45 -1.78 8.99
N LYS A 105 8.78 -1.95 9.20
CA LYS A 105 9.58 -3.02 8.58
C LYS A 105 9.98 -4.13 9.57
N LEU A 106 9.81 -3.90 10.87
CA LEU A 106 10.25 -4.83 11.89
C LEU A 106 9.37 -6.10 11.91
N SER A 107 9.98 -7.25 12.11
CA SER A 107 9.25 -8.53 12.23
C SER A 107 8.25 -8.56 13.39
N SER A 108 8.51 -7.83 14.48
CA SER A 108 7.56 -7.66 15.58
C SER A 108 6.31 -6.91 15.14
N HIS A 109 6.46 -5.94 14.24
CA HIS A 109 5.37 -5.17 13.69
C HIS A 109 4.48 -6.04 12.79
N TYR A 110 5.11 -6.83 11.92
CA TYR A 110 4.40 -7.80 11.09
C TYR A 110 3.63 -8.83 11.92
N ARG A 111 4.24 -9.38 12.98
CA ARG A 111 3.54 -10.31 13.89
C ARG A 111 2.30 -9.71 14.55
N ARG A 112 2.32 -8.42 14.89
CA ARG A 112 1.13 -7.73 15.42
C ARG A 112 -0.01 -7.67 14.40
N MET A 113 0.32 -7.41 13.13
CA MET A 113 -0.68 -7.42 12.05
C MET A 113 -1.26 -8.81 11.82
N GLN A 114 -0.41 -9.85 11.79
CA GLN A 114 -0.87 -11.25 11.69
C GLN A 114 -1.78 -11.64 12.86
N HIS A 115 -1.37 -11.35 14.08
CA HIS A 115 -2.17 -11.64 15.26
C HIS A 115 -3.53 -10.96 15.22
N HIS A 116 -3.60 -9.71 14.73
CA HIS A 116 -4.86 -9.02 14.55
C HIS A 116 -5.74 -9.71 13.49
N LEU A 117 -5.16 -10.15 12.35
CA LEU A 117 -5.91 -10.82 11.30
C LEU A 117 -6.46 -12.20 11.73
N ILE A 118 -5.74 -12.95 12.59
CA ILE A 118 -6.22 -14.25 13.13
C ILE A 118 -7.52 -14.09 13.94
N GLY A 119 -7.65 -12.98 14.68
CA GLY A 119 -8.86 -12.69 15.46
C GLY A 119 -9.86 -11.77 14.75
N ALA A 120 -9.68 -11.51 13.45
CA ALA A 120 -10.57 -10.60 12.74
C ALA A 120 -11.92 -11.27 12.41
N GLU A 121 -13.01 -10.55 12.64
CA GLU A 121 -14.38 -10.96 12.30
C GLU A 121 -15.03 -9.91 11.40
N ALA A 122 -15.98 -10.33 10.56
CA ALA A 122 -16.82 -9.43 9.78
C ALA A 122 -17.92 -8.82 10.68
N ASP A 123 -17.53 -7.85 11.50
CA ASP A 123 -18.38 -7.21 12.51
C ASP A 123 -18.74 -5.75 12.21
N GLY A 124 -18.20 -5.19 11.13
CA GLY A 124 -18.43 -3.81 10.73
C GLY A 124 -19.84 -3.57 10.16
N SER A 125 -20.35 -2.36 10.41
CA SER A 125 -21.64 -1.89 9.90
C SER A 125 -21.54 -0.55 9.16
N HIS A 126 -20.36 0.06 9.15
CA HIS A 126 -20.18 1.38 8.56
C HIS A 126 -19.71 1.32 7.10
N PRO A 127 -20.21 2.22 6.23
CA PRO A 127 -19.73 2.34 4.88
C PRO A 127 -18.22 2.64 4.86
N ILE A 128 -17.49 1.96 3.99
CA ILE A 128 -16.03 2.10 3.83
C ILE A 128 -15.61 3.56 3.59
N GLN A 129 -16.45 4.34 2.88
CA GLN A 129 -16.19 5.74 2.58
C GLN A 129 -16.04 6.59 3.85
N ARG A 130 -16.89 6.37 4.85
CA ARG A 130 -16.88 7.14 6.10
C ARG A 130 -15.56 6.92 6.84
N VAL A 131 -15.16 5.67 6.97
CA VAL A 131 -13.90 5.32 7.67
C VAL A 131 -12.69 5.87 6.93
N LEU A 132 -12.69 5.80 5.61
CA LEU A 132 -11.64 6.39 4.79
C LEU A 132 -11.56 7.90 4.99
N GLN A 133 -12.69 8.62 5.00
CA GLN A 133 -12.74 10.06 5.21
C GLN A 133 -12.15 10.49 6.56
N GLU A 134 -12.36 9.71 7.59
CA GLU A 134 -11.86 9.97 8.93
C GLU A 134 -10.37 9.65 9.09
N ARG A 135 -9.87 8.59 8.44
CA ARG A 135 -8.53 8.04 8.67
C ARG A 135 -7.48 8.44 7.64
N VAL A 136 -7.85 8.66 6.38
CA VAL A 136 -6.87 8.97 5.30
C VAL A 136 -6.11 10.27 5.53
N ARG A 137 -6.60 11.16 6.39
CA ARG A 137 -5.88 12.39 6.76
C ARG A 137 -4.53 12.13 7.43
N HIS A 138 -4.30 10.92 7.93
CA HIS A 138 -3.10 10.51 8.65
C HIS A 138 -2.11 9.75 7.78
N PHE A 139 -2.40 9.56 6.47
CA PHE A 139 -1.49 8.85 5.58
C PHE A 139 -0.55 9.82 4.87
N ASP A 140 0.72 9.41 4.76
CA ASP A 140 1.73 10.19 4.06
C ASP A 140 1.40 10.27 2.55
N PRO A 141 1.66 11.40 1.92
CA PRO A 141 1.63 11.50 0.46
C PRO A 141 2.55 10.46 -0.18
N GLY A 142 2.12 9.89 -1.30
CA GLY A 142 2.88 8.82 -1.99
C GLY A 142 2.69 7.41 -1.40
N CYS A 143 1.96 7.26 -0.27
CA CYS A 143 1.65 5.96 0.31
C CYS A 143 0.84 5.09 -0.69
N PHE A 144 1.22 3.82 -0.83
CA PHE A 144 0.39 2.83 -1.50
C PHE A 144 -0.72 2.36 -0.56
N PHE A 145 -1.95 2.35 -1.08
CA PHE A 145 -3.12 2.00 -0.31
C PHE A 145 -3.88 0.86 -1.00
N VAL A 146 -3.73 -0.35 -0.47
CA VAL A 146 -4.31 -1.57 -1.05
C VAL A 146 -5.58 -1.92 -0.31
N ILE A 147 -6.74 -1.73 -0.95
CA ILE A 147 -8.04 -2.06 -0.37
C ILE A 147 -8.40 -3.50 -0.73
N VAL A 148 -8.65 -4.33 0.27
CA VAL A 148 -9.15 -5.70 0.15
C VAL A 148 -10.64 -5.69 0.55
N SER A 149 -11.53 -5.85 -0.43
CA SER A 149 -12.98 -5.78 -0.23
C SER A 149 -13.70 -6.56 -1.33
N PRO A 150 -14.86 -7.15 -1.07
CA PRO A 150 -15.71 -7.73 -2.11
C PRO A 150 -16.47 -6.68 -2.93
N LEU A 151 -16.42 -5.40 -2.53
CA LEU A 151 -17.16 -4.35 -3.24
C LEU A 151 -16.43 -3.94 -4.52
N ALA A 152 -17.14 -4.00 -5.63
CA ALA A 152 -16.77 -3.41 -6.91
C ALA A 152 -17.99 -2.65 -7.47
N ASP A 153 -18.38 -1.59 -6.77
CA ASP A 153 -19.55 -0.76 -7.09
C ASP A 153 -19.16 0.73 -7.17
N GLU A 154 -20.10 1.58 -7.54
CA GLU A 154 -19.88 3.01 -7.67
C GLU A 154 -19.40 3.67 -6.36
N ARG A 155 -19.83 3.16 -5.20
CA ARG A 155 -19.37 3.66 -3.89
C ARG A 155 -17.89 3.39 -3.69
N MET A 156 -17.41 2.19 -4.05
CA MET A 156 -15.99 1.86 -4.02
C MET A 156 -15.20 2.74 -5.00
N TYR A 157 -15.70 2.96 -6.21
CA TYR A 157 -15.07 3.86 -7.17
C TYR A 157 -14.89 5.28 -6.61
N GLN A 158 -15.92 5.83 -5.99
CA GLN A 158 -15.84 7.17 -5.37
C GLN A 158 -14.85 7.19 -4.19
N ALA A 159 -14.78 6.13 -3.40
CA ALA A 159 -13.82 6.00 -2.31
C ALA A 159 -12.37 6.00 -2.84
N LEU A 160 -12.08 5.21 -3.88
CA LEU A 160 -10.78 5.15 -4.52
C LEU A 160 -10.35 6.50 -5.10
N ARG A 161 -11.28 7.18 -5.78
CA ARG A 161 -11.05 8.53 -6.31
C ARG A 161 -10.73 9.54 -5.21
N TRP A 162 -11.46 9.48 -4.11
CA TRP A 162 -11.24 10.36 -2.98
C TRP A 162 -9.87 10.14 -2.33
N ILE A 163 -9.44 8.88 -2.17
CA ILE A 163 -8.10 8.52 -1.68
C ILE A 163 -7.01 9.05 -2.63
N GLN A 164 -7.20 8.90 -3.94
CA GLN A 164 -6.26 9.36 -4.95
C GLN A 164 -6.06 10.89 -4.89
N LEU A 165 -7.12 11.67 -4.64
CA LEU A 165 -7.05 13.13 -4.48
C LEU A 165 -6.20 13.54 -3.26
N ARG A 166 -5.90 12.64 -2.34
CA ARG A 166 -5.01 12.83 -1.19
C ARG A 166 -3.55 12.47 -1.49
N GLN A 167 -3.20 12.42 -2.77
CA GLN A 167 -1.84 12.10 -3.23
C GLN A 167 -1.37 10.70 -2.80
N THR A 168 -2.27 9.77 -2.57
CA THR A 168 -1.96 8.36 -2.34
C THR A 168 -2.15 7.55 -3.61
N ASN A 169 -1.57 6.36 -3.65
CA ASN A 169 -1.65 5.43 -4.78
C ASN A 169 -2.62 4.28 -4.45
N PRO A 170 -3.93 4.41 -4.72
CA PRO A 170 -4.89 3.37 -4.40
C PRO A 170 -4.79 2.18 -5.34
N CYS A 171 -5.01 1.00 -4.77
CA CYS A 171 -5.17 -0.27 -5.45
C CYS A 171 -6.39 -0.99 -4.87
N LEU A 172 -7.24 -1.57 -5.70
CA LEU A 172 -8.36 -2.40 -5.27
C LEU A 172 -8.08 -3.87 -5.58
N VAL A 173 -8.12 -4.70 -4.56
CA VAL A 173 -8.20 -6.15 -4.67
C VAL A 173 -9.63 -6.57 -4.35
N ALA A 174 -10.42 -6.80 -5.40
CA ALA A 174 -11.81 -7.21 -5.29
C ALA A 174 -11.86 -8.74 -5.06
N VAL A 175 -12.31 -9.13 -3.87
CA VAL A 175 -12.30 -10.53 -3.44
C VAL A 175 -13.67 -11.14 -3.68
N ASP A 176 -13.74 -12.12 -4.59
CA ASP A 176 -14.97 -12.83 -4.96
C ASP A 176 -16.17 -11.89 -5.10
N ALA A 177 -15.95 -10.79 -5.83
CA ALA A 177 -16.91 -9.68 -5.96
C ALA A 177 -18.14 -10.04 -6.83
N GLY A 178 -18.27 -11.30 -7.28
CA GLY A 178 -19.33 -11.75 -8.15
C GLY A 178 -19.29 -11.12 -9.56
N LEU A 179 -18.13 -10.61 -9.96
CA LEU A 179 -17.92 -10.06 -11.28
C LEU A 179 -17.70 -11.20 -12.29
N ASP A 180 -18.45 -11.21 -13.38
CA ASP A 180 -18.07 -12.02 -14.52
C ASP A 180 -16.82 -11.44 -15.22
N ARG A 181 -16.26 -12.18 -16.19
CA ARG A 181 -15.05 -11.77 -16.90
C ARG A 181 -15.23 -10.44 -17.63
N GLN A 182 -16.41 -10.13 -18.13
CA GLN A 182 -16.70 -8.89 -18.83
C GLN A 182 -16.71 -7.71 -17.85
N ALA A 183 -17.48 -7.83 -16.76
CA ALA A 183 -17.58 -6.80 -15.73
C ALA A 183 -16.23 -6.53 -15.06
N ALA A 184 -15.44 -7.56 -14.75
CA ALA A 184 -14.08 -7.40 -14.24
C ALA A 184 -13.19 -6.63 -15.22
N GLY A 185 -13.28 -6.95 -16.52
CA GLY A 185 -12.55 -6.23 -17.58
C GLY A 185 -12.98 -4.76 -17.72
N GLU A 186 -14.27 -4.46 -17.55
CA GLU A 186 -14.79 -3.07 -17.57
C GLU A 186 -14.27 -2.29 -16.36
N TRP A 187 -14.31 -2.87 -15.18
CA TRP A 187 -13.74 -2.30 -13.97
C TRP A 187 -12.25 -2.02 -14.13
N GLN A 188 -11.49 -2.99 -14.64
CA GLN A 188 -10.06 -2.84 -14.87
C GLN A 188 -9.77 -1.67 -15.83
N ARG A 189 -10.49 -1.58 -16.96
CA ARG A 189 -10.32 -0.46 -17.90
C ARG A 189 -10.66 0.88 -17.28
N ARG A 190 -11.80 0.96 -16.55
CA ARG A 190 -12.27 2.17 -15.89
C ARG A 190 -11.29 2.70 -14.86
N LEU A 191 -10.75 1.83 -14.00
CA LEU A 191 -9.80 2.20 -12.96
C LEU A 191 -8.43 2.51 -13.53
N ARG A 192 -7.96 1.71 -14.50
CA ARG A 192 -6.68 1.93 -15.18
C ARG A 192 -6.62 3.28 -15.91
N ALA A 193 -7.72 3.73 -16.52
CA ALA A 193 -7.82 5.05 -17.14
C ALA A 193 -7.60 6.21 -16.14
N ARG A 194 -7.67 5.94 -14.84
CA ARG A 194 -7.41 6.88 -13.75
C ARG A 194 -6.10 6.59 -13.00
N GLY A 195 -5.28 5.65 -13.49
CA GLY A 195 -4.05 5.25 -12.82
C GLY A 195 -4.26 4.43 -11.54
N ILE A 196 -5.47 3.90 -11.33
CA ILE A 196 -5.80 3.05 -10.17
C ILE A 196 -5.62 1.59 -10.57
N VAL A 197 -4.87 0.85 -9.77
CA VAL A 197 -4.64 -0.58 -10.00
C VAL A 197 -5.83 -1.39 -9.48
N PHE A 198 -6.23 -2.41 -10.25
CA PHE A 198 -7.36 -3.28 -9.92
C PHE A 198 -6.99 -4.74 -10.16
N TYR A 199 -7.31 -5.59 -9.20
CA TYR A 199 -7.23 -7.03 -9.29
C TYR A 199 -8.54 -7.67 -8.83
N ALA A 200 -9.05 -8.65 -9.58
CA ALA A 200 -10.14 -9.52 -9.16
C ALA A 200 -9.53 -10.86 -8.72
N VAL A 201 -9.87 -11.30 -7.52
CA VAL A 201 -9.35 -12.53 -6.89
C VAL A 201 -10.51 -13.35 -6.36
N ASP A 202 -10.83 -14.45 -7.03
CA ASP A 202 -11.90 -15.36 -6.61
C ASP A 202 -11.35 -16.52 -5.75
N ARG A 203 -10.04 -16.78 -5.84
CA ARG A 203 -9.32 -17.80 -5.06
C ARG A 203 -7.92 -17.33 -4.73
N LEU A 204 -7.40 -17.76 -3.58
CA LEU A 204 -6.10 -17.31 -3.08
C LEU A 204 -4.95 -17.63 -4.04
N GLU A 205 -5.03 -18.74 -4.77
CA GLU A 205 -4.01 -19.17 -5.73
C GLU A 205 -3.82 -18.19 -6.90
N GLN A 206 -4.81 -17.36 -7.19
CA GLN A 206 -4.74 -16.33 -8.24
C GLN A 206 -3.92 -15.10 -7.83
N LEU A 207 -3.68 -14.91 -6.53
CA LEU A 207 -3.02 -13.71 -6.02
C LEU A 207 -1.57 -13.54 -6.53
N PRO A 208 -0.72 -14.58 -6.61
CA PRO A 208 0.63 -14.45 -7.18
C PRO A 208 0.61 -13.99 -8.64
N ASP A 209 -0.28 -14.55 -9.46
CA ASP A 209 -0.43 -14.18 -10.86
C ASP A 209 -0.96 -12.76 -11.03
N ALA A 210 -1.91 -12.38 -10.19
CA ALA A 210 -2.46 -11.02 -10.15
C ALA A 210 -1.39 -9.99 -9.79
N LEU A 211 -0.51 -10.28 -8.82
CA LEU A 211 0.55 -9.38 -8.38
C LEU A 211 1.79 -9.44 -9.29
N GLY A 212 2.08 -10.58 -9.90
CA GLY A 212 3.25 -10.83 -10.77
C GLY A 212 3.03 -10.50 -12.25
N GLY A 213 1.79 -10.44 -12.72
CA GLY A 213 1.41 -10.33 -14.12
C GLY A 213 1.61 -8.96 -14.80
N GLY A 214 2.31 -8.02 -14.16
CA GLY A 214 2.65 -6.71 -14.74
C GLY A 214 3.99 -6.64 -15.48
N ALA A 215 4.67 -7.77 -15.68
CA ALA A 215 5.97 -7.86 -16.35
C ALA A 215 5.89 -8.75 -17.61
N ARG A 216 5.15 -8.30 -18.63
CA ARG A 216 5.35 -8.67 -20.04
C ARG A 216 4.97 -7.49 -20.93
#